data_15dd435968d3e6e5fd644cddfd56fcab
#
_entry.id   15dd435968d3e6e5fd644cddfd56fcab
#
_cell.length_a   1.000
_cell.length_b   1.000
_cell.length_c   1.000
_cell.angle_alpha   90.00
_cell.angle_beta   90.00
_cell.angle_gamma   90.00
#
_symmetry.space_group_name_H-M   'P 1'
#
loop_
_entity.id
_entity.type
_entity.pdbx_description
1 polymer ?
#
loop_
_entity_poly.entity_id
_entity_poly.type
_entity_poly.pdbx_seq_one_letter_code
_entity_poly.pdbx_strand_id
1 'polypeptide(L)'
;AASDVYKRQDLAPFGSSSGKICYYGRDLKEVGHRQQSQEIGYVLQNPENQIVTDKVWHELAFGLESLGYDTPTIRLRVAEMASYFGIHQWFYKNVSELSGGQKQLLNLAAIMAMHPKLLILDEPTSQLDPIAASDFLETVRKINRDIGTTIILTEHRLQDVIPWADRVYVMDKGSLLTQGAPREIGEFLKREHHGMFLSMPVPMQVYAEVENNLPCPLTVREGRNWITQVMAAASDTVSVCEESYFCKNKQKLQKKLNTVRDKLLPGSKSSMPPAIEVKDVWFRYEKDGKDVVQDLNLEVKQGEFYALVGGNGTGKSTTLSLISRVRAPYRGKILLNGIDIRRYTDTQLYRGYLGVLPQNPQSMFIKKTVREDLYSIIGGAKEKKSSEYTANMRKAEAIEGIVSLTRLEGLLDRHPYDLSGGEQQRLALAKVLLLQPRLLLMDEPTKGLDAEYKQELGDILKKLKAHGITIFCLLYTSPSP
;
A
#
# COMPACT_ATOMS: atom_id res chain seq x y z
N ALA A 1 3.21 -34.32 -6.18
CA ALA A 1 1.95 -33.82 -5.60
C ALA A 1 2.05 -32.33 -5.25
N ALA A 2 3.07 -31.87 -4.48
CA ALA A 2 3.22 -30.42 -4.18
C ALA A 2 3.51 -29.58 -5.44
N SER A 3 4.30 -30.11 -6.37
CA SER A 3 4.55 -29.44 -7.67
C SER A 3 3.29 -29.35 -8.54
N ASP A 4 2.32 -30.18 -8.31
CA ASP A 4 1.05 -30.17 -9.01
C ASP A 4 0.07 -29.15 -8.44
N VAL A 5 0.18 -28.79 -7.17
CA VAL A 5 -0.61 -27.71 -6.54
C VAL A 5 -0.10 -26.35 -7.03
N TYR A 6 1.20 -26.22 -7.26
CA TYR A 6 1.81 -25.05 -7.94
C TYR A 6 1.76 -25.19 -9.46
N LYS A 7 0.79 -25.95 -9.96
CA LYS A 7 0.63 -26.09 -11.39
C LYS A 7 0.55 -24.74 -12.06
N ARG A 8 1.46 -24.55 -12.98
CA ARG A 8 1.45 -23.49 -13.99
C ARG A 8 0.07 -23.19 -14.58
N GLN A 9 -0.92 -24.06 -14.42
CA GLN A 9 -2.29 -23.89 -14.94
C GLN A 9 -3.11 -22.89 -14.14
N ASP A 10 -2.88 -22.77 -12.80
CA ASP A 10 -3.65 -21.85 -11.94
C ASP A 10 -2.93 -20.50 -11.71
N LEU A 11 -1.60 -20.46 -11.92
CA LEU A 11 -0.79 -19.22 -11.76
C LEU A 11 -0.49 -18.55 -13.11
N ALA A 12 -0.55 -19.28 -14.22
CA ALA A 12 -0.34 -18.70 -15.53
C ALA A 12 -1.66 -18.13 -16.07
N PRO A 13 -1.71 -16.83 -16.42
CA PRO A 13 -2.88 -16.27 -17.08
C PRO A 13 -3.14 -17.02 -18.40
N PHE A 14 -4.42 -17.13 -18.78
CA PHE A 14 -4.80 -17.71 -20.05
C PHE A 14 -4.13 -16.95 -21.21
N GLY A 15 -3.39 -17.66 -22.06
CA GLY A 15 -2.68 -17.04 -23.18
C GLY A 15 -1.76 -18.02 -23.92
N SER A 16 -1.20 -17.56 -25.04
CA SER A 16 -0.17 -18.28 -25.77
C SER A 16 1.22 -17.79 -25.34
N SER A 17 2.13 -18.68 -25.00
CA SER A 17 3.51 -18.36 -24.67
C SER A 17 4.47 -18.76 -25.80
N SER A 18 5.43 -17.89 -26.14
CA SER A 18 6.50 -18.17 -27.08
C SER A 18 7.87 -17.84 -26.44
N GLY A 19 8.92 -18.48 -26.90
CA GLY A 19 10.27 -18.29 -26.37
C GLY A 19 10.74 -19.46 -25.52
N LYS A 20 11.96 -19.34 -24.95
CA LYS A 20 12.60 -20.34 -24.10
C LYS A 20 12.99 -19.74 -22.75
N ILE A 21 12.76 -20.48 -21.68
CA ILE A 21 13.27 -20.20 -20.35
C ILE A 21 14.34 -21.24 -20.06
N CYS A 22 15.57 -20.80 -19.79
CA CYS A 22 16.69 -21.70 -19.49
C CYS A 22 17.03 -21.63 -17.99
N TYR A 23 17.23 -22.80 -17.39
CA TYR A 23 17.73 -22.98 -16.03
C TYR A 23 19.07 -23.73 -16.09
N TYR A 24 20.15 -23.12 -15.62
CA TYR A 24 21.53 -23.63 -15.78
C TYR A 24 21.86 -24.08 -17.21
N GLY A 25 21.45 -23.30 -18.22
CA GLY A 25 21.70 -23.54 -19.63
C GLY A 25 20.83 -24.62 -20.28
N ARG A 26 19.92 -25.29 -19.55
CA ARG A 26 18.97 -26.26 -20.07
C ARG A 26 17.59 -25.64 -20.20
N ASP A 27 16.81 -26.02 -21.21
CA ASP A 27 15.41 -25.61 -21.30
C ASP A 27 14.66 -26.08 -20.05
N LEU A 28 13.93 -25.17 -19.40
CA LEU A 28 13.19 -25.47 -18.18
C LEU A 28 12.16 -26.60 -18.38
N LYS A 29 11.68 -26.79 -19.61
CA LYS A 29 10.74 -27.90 -19.97
C LYS A 29 11.42 -29.26 -19.92
N GLU A 30 12.73 -29.30 -20.08
CA GLU A 30 13.55 -30.53 -20.03
C GLU A 30 13.99 -30.89 -18.61
N VAL A 31 13.88 -29.94 -17.67
CA VAL A 31 14.20 -30.18 -16.25
C VAL A 31 13.07 -30.95 -15.61
N GLY A 32 13.34 -32.09 -15.00
CA GLY A 32 12.34 -32.92 -14.34
C GLY A 32 11.55 -32.17 -13.25
N HIS A 33 10.24 -32.41 -13.15
CA HIS A 33 9.36 -31.70 -12.20
C HIS A 33 9.85 -31.79 -10.76
N ARG A 34 10.37 -32.95 -10.32
CA ARG A 34 10.94 -33.11 -8.97
C ARG A 34 12.11 -32.18 -8.73
N GLN A 35 13.03 -32.06 -9.69
CA GLN A 35 14.17 -31.17 -9.61
C GLN A 35 13.73 -29.71 -9.62
N GLN A 36 12.77 -29.32 -10.46
CA GLN A 36 12.22 -27.94 -10.45
C GLN A 36 11.65 -27.61 -9.07
N SER A 37 10.83 -28.50 -8.48
CA SER A 37 10.19 -28.27 -7.18
C SER A 37 11.18 -28.24 -6.01
N GLN A 38 12.31 -28.89 -6.13
CA GLN A 38 13.36 -28.87 -5.13
C GLN A 38 14.28 -27.66 -5.24
N GLU A 39 14.66 -27.30 -6.48
CA GLU A 39 15.69 -26.29 -6.72
C GLU A 39 15.14 -24.87 -6.93
N ILE A 40 13.84 -24.73 -7.28
CA ILE A 40 13.20 -23.45 -7.53
C ILE A 40 12.07 -23.24 -6.50
N GLY A 41 12.31 -22.36 -5.54
CA GLY A 41 11.30 -21.93 -4.57
C GLY A 41 10.49 -20.76 -5.12
N TYR A 42 9.19 -20.73 -4.85
CA TYR A 42 8.30 -19.64 -5.22
C TYR A 42 7.47 -19.19 -4.02
N VAL A 43 7.49 -17.89 -3.72
CA VAL A 43 6.68 -17.28 -2.66
C VAL A 43 5.66 -16.35 -3.28
N LEU A 44 4.38 -16.62 -3.02
CA LEU A 44 3.25 -15.86 -3.55
C LEU A 44 3.02 -14.54 -2.82
N GLN A 45 2.37 -13.60 -3.51
CA GLN A 45 1.95 -12.32 -2.96
C GLN A 45 1.00 -12.49 -1.76
N ASN A 46 0.03 -13.41 -1.83
CA ASN A 46 -0.88 -13.69 -0.74
C ASN A 46 -0.47 -14.98 -0.01
N PRO A 47 -0.02 -14.89 1.26
CA PRO A 47 0.41 -16.06 2.02
C PRO A 47 -0.68 -17.10 2.24
N GLU A 48 -1.94 -16.69 2.32
CA GLU A 48 -3.07 -17.62 2.56
C GLU A 48 -3.34 -18.54 1.38
N ASN A 49 -2.97 -18.12 0.16
CA ASN A 49 -3.11 -18.95 -1.03
C ASN A 49 -2.04 -20.05 -1.14
N GLN A 50 -0.98 -19.96 -0.33
CA GLN A 50 0.16 -20.86 -0.38
C GLN A 50 0.16 -21.88 0.76
N ILE A 51 -0.35 -21.52 1.93
CA ILE A 51 -0.41 -22.38 3.11
C ILE A 51 -1.42 -23.50 2.89
N VAL A 52 -0.98 -24.74 3.14
CA VAL A 52 -1.78 -25.95 2.89
C VAL A 52 -2.23 -26.60 4.19
N THR A 53 -1.43 -26.50 5.27
CA THR A 53 -1.67 -27.20 6.52
C THR A 53 -2.22 -26.27 7.61
N ASP A 54 -2.78 -26.86 8.68
CA ASP A 54 -3.35 -26.13 9.81
C ASP A 54 -2.32 -25.82 10.93
N LYS A 55 -1.17 -26.50 10.94
CA LYS A 55 -0.13 -26.39 11.96
C LYS A 55 1.17 -25.85 11.37
N VAL A 56 1.83 -24.97 12.11
CA VAL A 56 3.10 -24.35 11.71
C VAL A 56 4.18 -25.39 11.45
N TRP A 57 4.40 -26.32 12.37
CA TRP A 57 5.43 -27.37 12.20
C TRP A 57 5.15 -28.29 11.00
N HIS A 58 3.89 -28.54 10.70
CA HIS A 58 3.49 -29.37 9.58
C HIS A 58 3.70 -28.63 8.24
N GLU A 59 3.38 -27.35 8.18
CA GLU A 59 3.66 -26.52 7.01
C GLU A 59 5.16 -26.50 6.67
N LEU A 60 6.04 -26.40 7.68
CA LEU A 60 7.49 -26.48 7.49
C LEU A 60 7.95 -27.87 6.95
N ALA A 61 7.26 -28.94 7.31
CA ALA A 61 7.57 -30.31 6.89
C ALA A 61 6.97 -30.67 5.53
N PHE A 62 5.85 -30.07 5.15
CA PHE A 62 4.98 -30.48 4.03
C PHE A 62 5.73 -30.60 2.69
N GLY A 63 6.58 -29.61 2.35
CA GLY A 63 7.37 -29.64 1.11
C GLY A 63 8.38 -30.82 1.09
N LEU A 64 9.00 -31.11 2.22
CA LEU A 64 9.97 -32.20 2.36
C LEU A 64 9.29 -33.57 2.31
N GLU A 65 8.13 -33.72 2.95
CA GLU A 65 7.31 -34.94 2.89
C GLU A 65 6.86 -35.21 1.45
N SER A 66 6.41 -34.18 0.75
CA SER A 66 5.99 -34.26 -0.65
C SER A 66 7.12 -34.66 -1.61
N LEU A 67 8.36 -34.28 -1.28
CA LEU A 67 9.56 -34.72 -1.99
C LEU A 67 10.06 -36.09 -1.58
N GLY A 68 9.45 -36.73 -0.58
CA GLY A 68 9.78 -38.09 -0.12
C GLY A 68 11.09 -38.17 0.65
N TYR A 69 11.44 -37.14 1.43
CA TYR A 69 12.57 -37.22 2.37
C TYR A 69 12.23 -38.14 3.55
N ASP A 70 13.27 -38.74 4.15
CA ASP A 70 13.13 -39.56 5.34
C ASP A 70 12.86 -38.72 6.60
N THR A 71 12.18 -39.29 7.59
CA THR A 71 11.77 -38.58 8.81
C THR A 71 12.92 -37.93 9.58
N PRO A 72 14.12 -38.56 9.75
CA PRO A 72 15.25 -37.88 10.37
C PRO A 72 15.70 -36.60 9.64
N THR A 73 15.79 -36.66 8.33
CA THR A 73 16.16 -35.49 7.48
C THR A 73 15.10 -34.39 7.59
N ILE A 74 13.82 -34.74 7.56
CA ILE A 74 12.72 -33.78 7.73
C ILE A 74 12.84 -33.07 9.09
N ARG A 75 13.00 -33.84 10.17
CA ARG A 75 13.14 -33.26 11.51
C ARG A 75 14.32 -32.32 11.64
N LEU A 76 15.47 -32.67 11.07
CA LEU A 76 16.66 -31.84 11.08
C LEU A 76 16.41 -30.51 10.36
N ARG A 77 15.95 -30.56 9.12
CA ARG A 77 15.73 -29.37 8.30
C ARG A 77 14.63 -28.45 8.85
N VAL A 78 13.56 -29.03 9.39
CA VAL A 78 12.50 -28.27 10.05
C VAL A 78 13.05 -27.56 11.30
N ALA A 79 13.88 -28.23 12.12
CA ALA A 79 14.50 -27.64 13.29
C ALA A 79 15.49 -26.51 12.91
N GLU A 80 16.30 -26.72 11.87
CA GLU A 80 17.21 -25.70 11.32
C GLU A 80 16.45 -24.46 10.88
N MET A 81 15.39 -24.61 10.09
CA MET A 81 14.60 -23.49 9.60
C MET A 81 13.82 -22.82 10.73
N ALA A 82 13.25 -23.57 11.64
CA ALA A 82 12.58 -23.00 12.82
C ALA A 82 13.55 -22.16 13.67
N SER A 83 14.81 -22.59 13.76
CA SER A 83 15.86 -21.82 14.45
C SER A 83 16.28 -20.57 13.65
N TYR A 84 16.55 -20.72 12.36
CA TYR A 84 17.02 -19.63 11.50
C TYR A 84 16.03 -18.48 11.40
N PHE A 85 14.73 -18.81 11.29
CA PHE A 85 13.64 -17.84 11.18
C PHE A 85 13.02 -17.42 12.53
N GLY A 86 13.51 -17.95 13.66
CA GLY A 86 13.00 -17.59 14.99
C GLY A 86 11.56 -18.06 15.27
N ILE A 87 11.14 -19.17 14.68
CA ILE A 87 9.76 -19.69 14.73
C ILE A 87 9.42 -20.39 16.05
N HIS A 88 10.38 -20.59 16.97
CA HIS A 88 10.22 -21.41 18.19
C HIS A 88 8.99 -21.06 19.04
N GLN A 89 8.67 -19.77 19.19
CA GLN A 89 7.60 -19.32 20.08
C GLN A 89 6.20 -19.70 19.58
N TRP A 90 6.07 -19.95 18.29
CA TRP A 90 4.79 -20.25 17.65
C TRP A 90 4.80 -21.53 16.81
N PHE A 91 5.84 -22.37 17.01
CA PHE A 91 6.07 -23.61 16.27
C PHE A 91 4.88 -24.60 16.36
N TYR A 92 4.22 -24.68 17.52
CA TYR A 92 3.08 -25.59 17.77
C TYR A 92 1.71 -24.92 17.57
N LYS A 93 1.68 -23.62 17.22
CA LYS A 93 0.41 -22.91 16.99
C LYS A 93 -0.30 -23.38 15.74
N ASN A 94 -1.61 -23.05 15.69
CA ASN A 94 -2.36 -23.12 14.43
C ASN A 94 -1.96 -21.96 13.52
N VAL A 95 -1.96 -22.19 12.21
CA VAL A 95 -1.66 -21.15 11.22
C VAL A 95 -2.69 -20.00 11.27
N SER A 96 -3.94 -20.30 11.62
CA SER A 96 -5.00 -19.31 11.80
C SER A 96 -4.74 -18.28 12.90
N GLU A 97 -3.87 -18.61 13.87
CA GLU A 97 -3.49 -17.73 14.99
C GLU A 97 -2.35 -16.75 14.61
N LEU A 98 -1.75 -16.92 13.43
CA LEU A 98 -0.61 -16.13 12.99
C LEU A 98 -1.02 -14.81 12.38
N SER A 99 -0.21 -13.77 12.60
CA SER A 99 -0.31 -12.51 11.85
C SER A 99 0.08 -12.70 10.38
N GLY A 100 -0.32 -11.76 9.51
CA GLY A 100 0.05 -11.79 8.09
C GLY A 100 1.57 -11.87 7.86
N GLY A 101 2.36 -11.12 8.65
CA GLY A 101 3.83 -11.18 8.59
C GLY A 101 4.39 -12.55 9.02
N GLN A 102 3.82 -13.15 10.06
CA GLN A 102 4.22 -14.50 10.49
C GLN A 102 3.85 -15.56 9.45
N LYS A 103 2.68 -15.46 8.80
CA LYS A 103 2.28 -16.35 7.69
C LYS A 103 3.26 -16.25 6.51
N GLN A 104 3.64 -15.04 6.14
CA GLN A 104 4.59 -14.83 5.03
C GLN A 104 5.98 -15.37 5.38
N LEU A 105 6.43 -15.17 6.63
CA LEU A 105 7.69 -15.72 7.12
C LEU A 105 7.65 -17.26 7.17
N LEU A 106 6.50 -17.86 7.54
CA LEU A 106 6.28 -19.30 7.51
C LEU A 106 6.40 -19.87 6.10
N ASN A 107 5.77 -19.22 5.11
CA ASN A 107 5.88 -19.62 3.70
C ASN A 107 7.33 -19.61 3.23
N LEU A 108 8.04 -18.52 3.52
CA LEU A 108 9.47 -18.42 3.19
C LEU A 108 10.29 -19.54 3.86
N ALA A 109 10.05 -19.80 5.14
CA ALA A 109 10.75 -20.85 5.90
C ALA A 109 10.44 -22.25 5.36
N ALA A 110 9.19 -22.55 4.99
CA ALA A 110 8.77 -23.82 4.40
C ALA A 110 9.45 -24.07 3.05
N ILE A 111 9.57 -23.04 2.21
CA ILE A 111 10.31 -23.13 0.95
C ILE A 111 11.82 -23.30 1.20
N MET A 112 12.40 -22.54 2.13
CA MET A 112 13.82 -22.63 2.43
C MET A 112 14.21 -23.98 3.07
N ALA A 113 13.29 -24.70 3.70
CA ALA A 113 13.52 -26.06 4.18
C ALA A 113 13.90 -27.04 3.07
N MET A 114 13.48 -26.79 1.84
CA MET A 114 13.86 -27.58 0.66
C MET A 114 15.26 -27.25 0.12
N HIS A 115 15.92 -26.20 0.62
CA HIS A 115 17.22 -25.68 0.19
C HIS A 115 17.23 -25.33 -1.32
N PRO A 116 16.36 -24.45 -1.77
CA PRO A 116 16.30 -24.06 -3.18
C PRO A 116 17.57 -23.30 -3.61
N LYS A 117 17.97 -23.47 -4.86
CA LYS A 117 19.07 -22.70 -5.48
C LYS A 117 18.61 -21.35 -6.02
N LEU A 118 17.34 -21.30 -6.43
CA LEU A 118 16.67 -20.10 -6.93
C LEU A 118 15.40 -19.86 -6.11
N LEU A 119 15.24 -18.67 -5.59
CA LEU A 119 14.05 -18.21 -4.89
C LEU A 119 13.39 -17.08 -5.67
N ILE A 120 12.13 -17.25 -6.02
CA ILE A 120 11.31 -16.26 -6.71
C ILE A 120 10.28 -15.73 -5.73
N LEU A 121 10.25 -14.42 -5.53
CA LEU A 121 9.37 -13.74 -4.59
C LEU A 121 8.52 -12.72 -5.37
N ASP A 122 7.20 -12.92 -5.39
CA ASP A 122 6.29 -12.07 -6.13
C ASP A 122 5.54 -11.14 -5.17
N GLU A 123 5.97 -9.88 -5.12
CA GLU A 123 5.47 -8.83 -4.23
C GLU A 123 5.22 -9.31 -2.78
N PRO A 124 6.19 -9.98 -2.13
CA PRO A 124 5.96 -10.67 -0.87
C PRO A 124 5.61 -9.74 0.29
N THR A 125 5.85 -8.43 0.15
CA THR A 125 5.57 -7.45 1.21
C THR A 125 4.26 -6.69 1.03
N SER A 126 3.53 -6.91 -0.06
CA SER A 126 2.32 -6.16 -0.41
C SER A 126 1.20 -6.23 0.65
N GLN A 127 1.10 -7.35 1.37
CA GLN A 127 0.11 -7.58 2.42
C GLN A 127 0.62 -7.24 3.84
N LEU A 128 1.91 -6.88 3.97
CA LEU A 128 2.56 -6.64 5.25
C LEU A 128 2.46 -5.18 5.67
N ASP A 129 2.49 -4.95 6.99
CA ASP A 129 2.74 -3.61 7.51
C ASP A 129 4.21 -3.20 7.27
N PRO A 130 4.55 -1.93 7.36
CA PRO A 130 5.90 -1.45 7.04
C PRO A 130 7.01 -2.08 7.88
N ILE A 131 6.74 -2.39 9.15
CA ILE A 131 7.74 -3.00 10.04
C ILE A 131 7.96 -4.44 9.63
N ALA A 132 6.88 -5.24 9.53
CA ALA A 132 6.96 -6.62 9.09
C ALA A 132 7.55 -6.75 7.68
N ALA A 133 7.28 -5.81 6.78
CA ALA A 133 7.85 -5.78 5.44
C ALA A 133 9.36 -5.53 5.46
N SER A 134 9.82 -4.58 6.27
CA SER A 134 11.26 -4.30 6.44
C SER A 134 12.00 -5.51 7.03
N ASP A 135 11.44 -6.13 8.07
CA ASP A 135 12.00 -7.33 8.72
C ASP A 135 12.04 -8.52 7.74
N PHE A 136 10.99 -8.67 6.92
CA PHE A 136 10.94 -9.70 5.88
C PHE A 136 12.02 -9.50 4.82
N LEU A 137 12.17 -8.28 4.28
CA LEU A 137 13.19 -7.97 3.27
C LEU A 137 14.61 -8.12 3.83
N GLU A 138 14.86 -7.76 5.09
CA GLU A 138 16.16 -8.00 5.73
C GLU A 138 16.43 -9.51 5.90
N THR A 139 15.39 -10.30 6.18
CA THR A 139 15.49 -11.78 6.21
C THR A 139 15.83 -12.33 4.83
N VAL A 140 15.19 -11.83 3.77
CA VAL A 140 15.48 -12.21 2.37
C VAL A 140 16.94 -11.87 2.01
N ARG A 141 17.39 -10.67 2.36
CA ARG A 141 18.76 -10.23 2.18
C ARG A 141 19.75 -11.13 2.93
N LYS A 142 19.43 -11.53 4.16
CA LYS A 142 20.24 -12.46 4.96
C LYS A 142 20.34 -13.83 4.30
N ILE A 143 19.26 -14.38 3.75
CA ILE A 143 19.26 -15.64 2.99
C ILE A 143 20.23 -15.56 1.81
N ASN A 144 20.17 -14.49 1.01
CA ASN A 144 21.07 -14.30 -0.12
C ASN A 144 22.54 -14.26 0.31
N ARG A 145 22.84 -13.46 1.35
CA ARG A 145 24.21 -13.26 1.83
C ARG A 145 24.78 -14.49 2.56
N ASP A 146 24.01 -15.15 3.43
CA ASP A 146 24.51 -16.18 4.34
C ASP A 146 24.41 -17.58 3.70
N ILE A 147 23.37 -17.85 2.89
CA ILE A 147 23.13 -19.14 2.25
C ILE A 147 23.61 -19.14 0.78
N GLY A 148 23.68 -17.98 0.14
CA GLY A 148 24.08 -17.85 -1.27
C GLY A 148 22.97 -18.20 -2.27
N THR A 149 21.72 -18.28 -1.84
CA THR A 149 20.57 -18.53 -2.73
C THR A 149 20.40 -17.36 -3.71
N THR A 150 20.26 -17.66 -5.00
CA THR A 150 19.91 -16.64 -6.01
C THR A 150 18.47 -16.21 -5.81
N ILE A 151 18.22 -14.90 -5.78
CA ILE A 151 16.88 -14.35 -5.52
C ILE A 151 16.42 -13.50 -6.68
N ILE A 152 15.21 -13.76 -7.18
CA ILE A 152 14.46 -12.88 -8.09
C ILE A 152 13.30 -12.32 -7.29
N LEU A 153 13.24 -11.00 -7.17
CA LEU A 153 12.25 -10.31 -6.33
C LEU A 153 11.52 -9.26 -7.16
N THR A 154 10.17 -9.32 -7.20
CA THR A 154 9.34 -8.20 -7.66
C THR A 154 8.87 -7.42 -6.44
N GLU A 155 9.02 -6.10 -6.45
CA GLU A 155 8.66 -5.24 -5.31
C GLU A 155 8.30 -3.82 -5.72
N HIS A 156 7.38 -3.21 -4.97
CA HIS A 156 7.06 -1.78 -5.09
C HIS A 156 7.86 -0.91 -4.12
N ARG A 157 8.44 -1.51 -3.08
CA ARG A 157 9.25 -0.82 -2.06
C ARG A 157 10.70 -0.71 -2.49
N LEU A 158 10.93 -0.01 -3.60
CA LEU A 158 12.25 0.04 -4.24
C LEU A 158 13.32 0.66 -3.33
N GLN A 159 12.96 1.61 -2.46
CA GLN A 159 13.89 2.21 -1.50
C GLN A 159 14.50 1.19 -0.52
N ASP A 160 13.79 0.09 -0.22
CA ASP A 160 14.25 -0.94 0.72
C ASP A 160 15.07 -2.03 0.00
N VAL A 161 14.93 -2.18 -1.33
CA VAL A 161 15.55 -3.25 -2.14
C VAL A 161 16.73 -2.76 -2.96
N ILE A 162 16.60 -1.62 -3.65
CA ILE A 162 17.62 -1.07 -4.57
C ILE A 162 19.02 -0.95 -3.94
N PRO A 163 19.20 -0.56 -2.65
CA PRO A 163 20.52 -0.42 -2.06
C PRO A 163 21.35 -1.71 -1.97
N TRP A 164 20.72 -2.87 -2.05
CA TRP A 164 21.40 -4.17 -1.96
C TRP A 164 21.16 -5.10 -3.14
N ALA A 165 20.39 -4.67 -4.13
CA ALA A 165 20.20 -5.43 -5.38
C ALA A 165 21.48 -5.42 -6.21
N ASP A 166 21.88 -6.59 -6.76
CA ASP A 166 23.01 -6.70 -7.68
C ASP A 166 22.63 -6.20 -9.07
N ARG A 167 21.40 -6.46 -9.50
CA ARG A 167 20.89 -6.10 -10.83
C ARG A 167 19.39 -5.77 -10.76
N VAL A 168 19.00 -4.77 -11.53
CA VAL A 168 17.61 -4.31 -11.64
C VAL A 168 17.13 -4.47 -13.07
N TYR A 169 15.92 -4.99 -13.22
CA TYR A 169 15.18 -5.09 -14.47
C TYR A 169 13.93 -4.20 -14.35
N VAL A 170 13.80 -3.24 -15.23
CA VAL A 170 12.63 -2.34 -15.25
C VAL A 170 11.71 -2.77 -16.37
N MET A 171 10.47 -3.11 -16.01
CA MET A 171 9.43 -3.48 -16.97
C MET A 171 8.36 -2.39 -17.02
N ASP A 172 7.92 -2.05 -18.23
CA ASP A 172 6.76 -1.17 -18.46
C ASP A 172 5.89 -1.75 -19.57
N LYS A 173 4.59 -1.75 -19.37
CA LYS A 173 3.57 -2.23 -20.33
C LYS A 173 3.88 -3.61 -20.93
N GLY A 174 4.41 -4.51 -20.10
CA GLY A 174 4.75 -5.89 -20.52
C GLY A 174 6.06 -6.02 -21.28
N SER A 175 6.85 -4.96 -21.43
CA SER A 175 8.13 -4.94 -22.10
C SER A 175 9.28 -4.62 -21.14
N LEU A 176 10.47 -5.17 -21.39
CA LEU A 176 11.66 -4.80 -20.67
C LEU A 176 12.15 -3.42 -21.18
N LEU A 177 12.06 -2.41 -20.32
CA LEU A 177 12.46 -1.04 -20.63
C LEU A 177 13.99 -0.88 -20.54
N THR A 178 14.59 -1.37 -19.44
CA THR A 178 16.03 -1.31 -19.20
C THR A 178 16.45 -2.34 -18.16
N GLN A 179 17.76 -2.63 -18.12
CA GLN A 179 18.37 -3.47 -17.10
C GLN A 179 19.79 -3.01 -16.82
N GLY A 180 20.27 -3.14 -15.59
CA GLY A 180 21.63 -2.75 -15.23
C GLY A 180 21.87 -2.74 -13.73
N ALA A 181 22.98 -2.15 -13.32
CA ALA A 181 23.28 -1.90 -11.92
C ALA A 181 22.32 -0.83 -11.35
N PRO A 182 21.99 -0.88 -10.06
CA PRO A 182 21.04 0.05 -9.43
C PRO A 182 21.33 1.54 -9.72
N ARG A 183 22.63 1.93 -9.74
CA ARG A 183 23.02 3.33 -10.01
C ARG A 183 22.68 3.78 -11.43
N GLU A 184 22.93 2.92 -12.42
CA GLU A 184 22.65 3.17 -13.83
C GLU A 184 21.16 3.30 -14.11
N ILE A 185 20.36 2.49 -13.41
CA ILE A 185 18.90 2.50 -13.54
C ILE A 185 18.31 3.82 -13.03
N GLY A 186 18.81 4.36 -11.91
CA GLY A 186 18.35 5.65 -11.40
C GLY A 186 18.59 6.79 -12.38
N GLU A 187 19.77 6.84 -13.02
CA GLU A 187 20.11 7.84 -14.03
C GLU A 187 19.24 7.69 -15.29
N PHE A 188 19.02 6.45 -15.74
CA PHE A 188 18.15 6.17 -16.88
C PHE A 188 16.71 6.64 -16.64
N LEU A 189 16.08 6.24 -15.51
CA LEU A 189 14.70 6.59 -15.20
C LEU A 189 14.48 8.10 -15.03
N LYS A 190 15.49 8.83 -14.51
CA LYS A 190 15.47 10.28 -14.46
C LYS A 190 15.44 10.87 -15.85
N ARG A 191 16.37 10.45 -16.71
CA ARG A 191 16.51 10.99 -18.09
C ARG A 191 15.24 10.79 -18.91
N GLU A 192 14.59 9.63 -18.75
CA GLU A 192 13.34 9.29 -19.45
C GLU A 192 12.08 9.88 -18.74
N HIS A 193 12.25 10.63 -17.65
CA HIS A 193 11.14 11.17 -16.85
C HIS A 193 10.09 10.11 -16.47
N HIS A 194 10.55 8.89 -16.19
CA HIS A 194 9.66 7.75 -15.91
C HIS A 194 9.09 7.83 -14.49
N GLY A 195 7.78 7.60 -14.32
CA GLY A 195 7.08 7.70 -13.01
C GLY A 195 7.70 6.82 -11.91
N MET A 196 8.29 5.68 -12.26
CA MET A 196 8.96 4.78 -11.32
C MET A 196 10.18 5.43 -10.62
N PHE A 197 10.74 6.54 -11.17
CA PHE A 197 11.81 7.28 -10.50
C PHE A 197 11.41 7.81 -9.12
N LEU A 198 10.13 8.12 -8.93
CA LEU A 198 9.58 8.55 -7.63
C LEU A 198 9.61 7.47 -6.53
N SER A 199 9.78 6.20 -6.91
CA SER A 199 9.93 5.08 -5.99
C SER A 199 11.38 4.78 -5.61
N MET A 200 12.36 5.43 -6.25
CA MET A 200 13.78 5.22 -5.98
C MET A 200 14.18 5.73 -4.59
N PRO A 201 15.29 5.26 -4.02
CA PRO A 201 15.83 5.77 -2.76
C PRO A 201 15.96 7.30 -2.76
N VAL A 202 15.59 7.94 -1.65
CA VAL A 202 15.65 9.41 -1.51
C VAL A 202 17.02 10.00 -1.89
N PRO A 203 18.17 9.39 -1.52
CA PRO A 203 19.47 9.90 -1.94
C PRO A 203 19.63 9.99 -3.46
N MET A 204 19.07 9.03 -4.21
CA MET A 204 19.07 9.04 -5.68
C MET A 204 18.17 10.16 -6.23
N GLN A 205 17.03 10.39 -5.63
CA GLN A 205 16.13 11.47 -6.03
C GLN A 205 16.77 12.84 -5.83
N VAL A 206 17.40 13.07 -4.65
CA VAL A 206 18.13 14.32 -4.36
C VAL A 206 19.32 14.52 -5.29
N TYR A 207 20.10 13.45 -5.51
CA TYR A 207 21.23 13.47 -6.47
C TYR A 207 20.79 13.91 -7.86
N ALA A 208 19.63 13.48 -8.27
CA ALA A 208 19.07 13.75 -9.57
C ALA A 208 18.71 15.23 -9.80
N GLU A 209 18.43 16.01 -8.77
CA GLU A 209 18.10 17.44 -8.86
C GLU A 209 19.35 18.33 -8.97
N VAL A 210 20.55 17.79 -8.82
CA VAL A 210 21.83 18.54 -8.83
C VAL A 210 22.71 18.05 -9.96
N GLU A 211 23.13 18.94 -10.85
CA GLU A 211 24.11 18.62 -11.89
C GLU A 211 25.48 18.38 -11.27
N ASN A 212 25.99 17.18 -11.41
CA ASN A 212 27.29 16.77 -10.88
C ASN A 212 27.82 15.53 -11.61
N ASN A 213 29.13 15.25 -11.48
CA ASN A 213 29.80 14.09 -12.09
C ASN A 213 30.19 13.02 -11.06
N LEU A 214 29.67 13.10 -9.84
CA LEU A 214 29.95 12.11 -8.80
C LEU A 214 29.04 10.88 -8.95
N PRO A 215 29.44 9.71 -8.41
CA PRO A 215 28.61 8.51 -8.47
C PRO A 215 27.27 8.71 -7.74
N CYS A 216 26.18 8.21 -8.33
CA CYS A 216 24.84 8.28 -7.74
C CYS A 216 24.79 7.51 -6.40
N PRO A 217 24.40 8.13 -5.28
CA PRO A 217 24.32 7.49 -3.98
C PRO A 217 23.09 6.58 -3.88
N LEU A 218 23.26 5.37 -3.34
CA LEU A 218 22.15 4.42 -3.10
C LEU A 218 21.62 4.48 -1.66
N THR A 219 22.48 4.83 -0.70
CA THR A 219 22.15 4.84 0.72
C THR A 219 22.21 6.26 1.30
N VAL A 220 21.53 6.48 2.42
CA VAL A 220 21.59 7.77 3.14
C VAL A 220 23.02 8.13 3.54
N ARG A 221 23.85 7.15 3.91
CA ARG A 221 25.28 7.37 4.24
C ARG A 221 26.04 7.87 3.01
N GLU A 222 25.86 7.24 1.87
CA GLU A 222 26.48 7.68 0.62
C GLU A 222 25.98 9.07 0.21
N GLY A 223 24.68 9.32 0.36
CA GLY A 223 24.07 10.63 0.08
C GLY A 223 24.65 11.77 0.93
N ARG A 224 24.89 11.52 2.22
CA ARG A 224 25.56 12.50 3.10
C ARG A 224 26.99 12.79 2.62
N ASN A 225 27.75 11.76 2.27
CA ASN A 225 29.11 11.93 1.77
C ASN A 225 29.11 12.69 0.43
N TRP A 226 28.17 12.35 -0.46
CA TRP A 226 28.00 13.03 -1.73
C TRP A 226 27.66 14.52 -1.54
N ILE A 227 26.71 14.87 -0.67
CA ILE A 227 26.36 16.28 -0.37
C ILE A 227 27.60 17.02 0.13
N THR A 228 28.39 16.42 1.02
CA THR A 228 29.63 17.05 1.53
C THR A 228 30.63 17.33 0.42
N GLN A 229 30.79 16.41 -0.54
CA GLN A 229 31.69 16.59 -1.69
C GLN A 229 31.17 17.66 -2.65
N VAL A 230 29.88 17.68 -2.94
CA VAL A 230 29.26 18.69 -3.81
C VAL A 230 29.39 20.09 -3.17
N MET A 231 29.14 20.22 -1.85
CA MET A 231 29.28 21.50 -1.14
C MET A 231 30.73 21.96 -1.08
N ALA A 232 31.71 21.06 -0.92
CA ALA A 232 33.12 21.40 -0.97
C ALA A 232 33.54 21.89 -2.36
N ALA A 233 33.11 21.22 -3.43
CA ALA A 233 33.38 21.65 -4.79
C ALA A 233 32.69 22.98 -5.15
N ALA A 234 31.52 23.25 -4.59
CA ALA A 234 30.81 24.52 -4.76
C ALA A 234 31.44 25.68 -3.97
N SER A 235 32.06 25.39 -2.82
CA SER A 235 32.77 26.42 -2.02
C SER A 235 34.04 26.93 -2.68
N ASP A 236 34.66 26.14 -3.56
CA ASP A 236 35.82 26.59 -4.34
C ASP A 236 35.42 27.53 -5.51
N THR A 237 34.13 27.57 -5.85
CA THR A 237 33.60 28.40 -6.95
C THR A 237 32.75 29.60 -6.48
N VAL A 238 32.37 29.67 -5.22
CA VAL A 238 31.56 30.73 -4.63
C VAL A 238 32.29 31.40 -3.50
N SER A 239 33.02 32.48 -3.81
CA SER A 239 33.41 33.48 -2.83
C SER A 239 32.14 34.12 -2.27
N VAL A 240 31.83 33.75 -1.01
CA VAL A 240 31.03 34.53 -0.05
C VAL A 240 29.76 35.20 -0.64
N CYS A 241 28.66 34.49 -0.61
CA CYS A 241 27.36 35.14 -0.43
C CYS A 241 26.82 34.79 0.96
N GLU A 242 26.80 35.82 1.76
CA GLU A 242 26.50 35.83 3.20
C GLU A 242 25.28 35.06 3.65
N GLU A 243 25.42 34.32 4.72
CA GLU A 243 24.40 33.62 5.54
C GLU A 243 23.24 34.51 6.03
N SER A 244 23.20 35.80 5.65
CA SER A 244 22.23 36.76 6.20
C SER A 244 20.87 36.82 5.47
N TYR A 245 20.76 36.34 4.25
CA TYR A 245 19.54 36.59 3.43
C TYR A 245 18.42 35.53 3.66
N PHE A 246 18.76 34.30 3.92
CA PHE A 246 17.77 33.24 4.08
C PHE A 246 17.12 33.21 5.47
N CYS A 247 17.87 33.51 6.52
CA CYS A 247 17.35 33.52 7.92
C CYS A 247 16.45 34.74 8.20
N LYS A 248 16.80 35.93 7.71
CA LYS A 248 16.01 37.14 7.92
C LYS A 248 14.68 37.17 7.15
N ASN A 249 14.62 36.54 5.98
CA ASN A 249 13.38 36.45 5.22
C ASN A 249 12.41 35.43 5.79
N LYS A 250 12.88 34.29 6.34
CA LYS A 250 12.02 33.28 6.96
C LYS A 250 11.32 33.82 8.22
N GLN A 251 12.03 34.59 9.04
CA GLN A 251 11.44 35.24 10.22
C GLN A 251 10.49 36.41 9.86
N LYS A 252 10.80 37.19 8.81
CA LYS A 252 9.89 38.25 8.32
C LYS A 252 8.63 37.70 7.66
N LEU A 253 8.73 36.58 6.90
CA LEU A 253 7.56 35.91 6.31
C LEU A 253 6.69 35.29 7.40
N GLN A 254 7.30 34.63 8.40
CA GLN A 254 6.57 34.03 9.50
C GLN A 254 5.89 35.06 10.41
N LYS A 255 6.54 36.21 10.67
CA LYS A 255 5.92 37.34 11.38
C LYS A 255 4.81 38.00 10.56
N LYS A 256 4.96 38.17 9.24
CA LYS A 256 3.89 38.69 8.36
C LYS A 256 2.72 37.71 8.24
N LEU A 257 2.97 36.40 8.14
CA LEU A 257 1.92 35.37 8.10
C LEU A 257 1.13 35.32 9.43
N ASN A 258 1.82 35.43 10.58
CA ASN A 258 1.14 35.47 11.88
C ASN A 258 0.34 36.77 12.06
N THR A 259 0.85 37.92 11.62
CA THR A 259 0.15 39.21 11.72
C THR A 259 -1.04 39.32 10.76
N VAL A 260 -0.99 38.65 9.61
CA VAL A 260 -2.11 38.57 8.66
C VAL A 260 -3.15 37.57 9.18
N ARG A 261 -2.73 36.46 9.78
CA ARG A 261 -3.60 35.48 10.43
C ARG A 261 -4.37 36.08 11.61
N ASP A 262 -3.70 36.90 12.45
CA ASP A 262 -4.31 37.56 13.60
C ASP A 262 -5.21 38.76 13.21
N LYS A 263 -5.02 39.36 12.04
CA LYS A 263 -5.87 40.46 11.53
C LYS A 263 -7.05 40.02 10.67
N LEU A 264 -7.06 38.77 10.17
CA LEU A 264 -8.15 38.21 9.37
C LEU A 264 -9.16 37.40 10.17
N LEU A 265 -8.97 37.29 11.50
CA LEU A 265 -9.94 36.69 12.41
C LEU A 265 -10.38 37.71 13.47
N PRO A 266 -11.33 38.59 13.18
CA PRO A 266 -12.10 39.22 14.26
C PRO A 266 -12.90 38.11 14.92
N GLY A 267 -12.79 38.02 16.25
CA GLY A 267 -13.44 36.99 17.04
C GLY A 267 -14.95 36.89 16.80
N SER A 268 -15.33 35.80 16.20
CA SER A 268 -16.64 35.21 16.39
C SER A 268 -16.41 33.73 16.69
N LYS A 269 -16.48 33.36 17.95
CA LYS A 269 -16.70 32.00 18.41
C LYS A 269 -18.12 31.57 18.02
N SER A 270 -18.37 31.33 16.75
CA SER A 270 -19.37 30.37 16.32
C SER A 270 -18.62 29.10 16.02
N SER A 271 -18.38 28.30 17.03
CA SER A 271 -17.77 26.98 16.86
C SER A 271 -18.77 26.12 16.08
N MET A 272 -18.53 25.97 14.75
CA MET A 272 -19.18 24.88 14.03
C MET A 272 -18.90 23.58 14.78
N PRO A 273 -19.91 22.72 14.98
CA PRO A 273 -19.68 21.44 15.64
C PRO A 273 -18.62 20.64 14.86
N PRO A 274 -17.79 19.85 15.56
CA PRO A 274 -16.80 19.03 14.91
C PRO A 274 -17.47 18.05 13.92
N ALA A 275 -16.76 17.72 12.84
CA ALA A 275 -17.23 16.75 11.85
C ALA A 275 -17.42 15.36 12.47
N ILE A 276 -16.47 14.96 13.33
CA ILE A 276 -16.53 13.72 14.13
C ILE A 276 -16.16 14.07 15.57
N GLU A 277 -16.93 13.59 16.53
CA GLU A 277 -16.61 13.62 17.95
C GLU A 277 -16.89 12.25 18.56
N VAL A 278 -15.87 11.61 19.10
CA VAL A 278 -15.92 10.29 19.74
C VAL A 278 -15.63 10.50 21.23
N LYS A 279 -16.52 10.00 22.09
CA LYS A 279 -16.44 10.18 23.55
C LYS A 279 -16.53 8.85 24.27
N ASP A 280 -15.49 8.50 25.01
CA ASP A 280 -15.42 7.33 25.90
C ASP A 280 -15.89 6.05 25.21
N VAL A 281 -15.42 5.80 23.95
CA VAL A 281 -15.90 4.68 23.14
C VAL A 281 -15.08 3.43 23.42
N TRP A 282 -15.83 2.35 23.70
CA TRP A 282 -15.31 1.02 23.95
C TRP A 282 -15.97 0.01 23.01
N PHE A 283 -15.17 -0.93 22.48
CA PHE A 283 -15.68 -1.95 21.56
C PHE A 283 -14.90 -3.26 21.67
N ARG A 284 -15.65 -4.37 21.63
CA ARG A 284 -15.16 -5.75 21.49
C ARG A 284 -16.04 -6.51 20.51
N TYR A 285 -15.47 -7.50 19.86
CA TYR A 285 -16.20 -8.33 18.88
C TYR A 285 -17.11 -9.35 19.54
N GLU A 286 -16.68 -9.96 20.63
CA GLU A 286 -17.39 -10.99 21.39
C GLU A 286 -17.67 -10.49 22.81
N LYS A 287 -18.77 -10.93 23.39
CA LYS A 287 -19.26 -10.44 24.69
C LYS A 287 -18.23 -10.64 25.81
N ASP A 288 -17.48 -11.74 25.77
CA ASP A 288 -16.43 -12.08 26.75
C ASP A 288 -15.00 -11.93 26.17
N GLY A 289 -14.87 -11.33 24.96
CA GLY A 289 -13.63 -11.08 24.28
C GLY A 289 -12.85 -9.89 24.83
N LYS A 290 -11.58 -9.79 24.40
CA LYS A 290 -10.74 -8.61 24.72
C LYS A 290 -11.27 -7.36 24.01
N ASP A 291 -11.19 -6.22 24.71
CA ASP A 291 -11.53 -4.93 24.13
C ASP A 291 -10.51 -4.58 23.04
N VAL A 292 -11.01 -4.32 21.83
CA VAL A 292 -10.22 -3.92 20.66
C VAL A 292 -10.08 -2.40 20.60
N VAL A 293 -11.12 -1.67 21.05
CA VAL A 293 -11.07 -0.23 21.20
C VAL A 293 -11.39 0.07 22.67
N GLN A 294 -10.52 0.85 23.32
CA GLN A 294 -10.60 1.18 24.75
C GLN A 294 -10.48 2.68 24.94
N ASP A 295 -11.45 3.27 25.66
CA ASP A 295 -11.48 4.67 26.03
C ASP A 295 -11.11 5.64 24.88
N LEU A 296 -11.64 5.37 23.67
CA LEU A 296 -11.33 6.18 22.53
C LEU A 296 -12.02 7.55 22.62
N ASN A 297 -11.20 8.59 22.67
CA ASN A 297 -11.60 9.98 22.60
C ASN A 297 -10.92 10.64 21.40
N LEU A 298 -11.71 11.22 20.47
CA LEU A 298 -11.24 11.78 19.21
C LEU A 298 -12.15 12.93 18.77
N GLU A 299 -11.54 14.01 18.32
CA GLU A 299 -12.23 15.14 17.70
C GLU A 299 -11.63 15.45 16.33
N VAL A 300 -12.48 15.56 15.30
CA VAL A 300 -12.10 15.91 13.92
C VAL A 300 -12.88 17.16 13.52
N LYS A 301 -12.17 18.23 13.20
CA LYS A 301 -12.78 19.50 12.78
C LYS A 301 -13.22 19.44 11.32
N GLN A 302 -14.20 20.26 10.96
CA GLN A 302 -14.69 20.32 9.59
C GLN A 302 -13.64 20.89 8.63
N GLY A 303 -13.57 20.35 7.40
CA GLY A 303 -12.68 20.80 6.35
C GLY A 303 -11.19 20.44 6.57
N GLU A 304 -10.86 19.66 7.59
CA GLU A 304 -9.49 19.25 7.87
C GLU A 304 -9.20 17.83 7.38
N PHE A 305 -7.92 17.52 7.21
CA PHE A 305 -7.42 16.18 6.90
C PHE A 305 -6.82 15.57 8.17
N TYR A 306 -7.35 14.43 8.59
CA TYR A 306 -6.84 13.66 9.71
C TYR A 306 -6.32 12.29 9.26
N ALA A 307 -5.18 11.91 9.79
CA ALA A 307 -4.61 10.58 9.60
C ALA A 307 -4.60 9.83 10.94
N LEU A 308 -5.25 8.66 10.99
CA LEU A 308 -5.12 7.73 12.10
C LEU A 308 -4.03 6.71 11.76
N VAL A 309 -2.96 6.71 12.54
CA VAL A 309 -1.77 5.90 12.28
C VAL A 309 -1.56 4.85 13.37
N GLY A 310 -0.97 3.72 13.02
CA GLY A 310 -0.67 2.63 13.98
C GLY A 310 -0.36 1.32 13.27
N GLY A 311 0.20 0.34 13.98
CA GLY A 311 0.50 -1.00 13.46
C GLY A 311 -0.75 -1.86 13.22
N ASN A 312 -0.56 -3.09 12.71
CA ASN A 312 -1.65 -4.05 12.55
C ASN A 312 -2.23 -4.46 13.91
N GLY A 313 -3.54 -4.70 13.95
CA GLY A 313 -4.24 -5.14 15.17
C GLY A 313 -4.50 -4.06 16.22
N THR A 314 -4.14 -2.78 15.98
CA THR A 314 -4.36 -1.68 16.95
C THR A 314 -5.79 -1.12 16.95
N GLY A 315 -6.73 -1.72 16.22
CA GLY A 315 -8.13 -1.29 16.21
C GLY A 315 -8.49 -0.17 15.22
N LYS A 316 -7.59 0.21 14.28
CA LYS A 316 -7.85 1.29 13.30
C LYS A 316 -9.08 1.05 12.43
N SER A 317 -9.14 -0.08 11.71
CA SER A 317 -10.29 -0.42 10.85
C SER A 317 -11.57 -0.65 11.68
N THR A 318 -11.41 -1.13 12.93
CA THR A 318 -12.51 -1.21 13.89
C THR A 318 -13.04 0.18 14.23
N THR A 319 -12.17 1.14 14.52
CA THR A 319 -12.56 2.54 14.77
C THR A 319 -13.29 3.13 13.57
N LEU A 320 -12.80 2.89 12.36
CA LEU A 320 -13.49 3.36 11.14
C LEU A 320 -14.86 2.71 10.98
N SER A 321 -15.00 1.41 11.29
CA SER A 321 -16.28 0.70 11.25
C SER A 321 -17.29 1.22 12.28
N LEU A 322 -16.82 1.75 13.42
CA LEU A 322 -17.65 2.41 14.41
C LEU A 322 -18.10 3.79 13.94
N ILE A 323 -17.18 4.60 13.39
CA ILE A 323 -17.49 5.94 12.85
C ILE A 323 -18.38 5.85 11.60
N SER A 324 -18.26 4.78 10.81
CA SER A 324 -19.16 4.54 9.68
C SER A 324 -20.47 3.87 10.04
N ARG A 325 -20.76 3.59 11.31
CA ARG A 325 -21.96 2.89 11.80
C ARG A 325 -22.16 1.47 11.24
N VAL A 326 -21.11 0.87 10.69
CA VAL A 326 -21.12 -0.57 10.33
C VAL A 326 -21.19 -1.41 11.62
N ARG A 327 -20.57 -0.91 12.70
CA ARG A 327 -20.60 -1.50 14.04
C ARG A 327 -21.04 -0.46 15.07
N ALA A 328 -21.56 -0.93 16.21
CA ALA A 328 -21.97 -0.08 17.32
C ALA A 328 -21.09 -0.34 18.55
N PRO A 329 -20.60 0.71 19.23
CA PRO A 329 -19.87 0.55 20.48
C PRO A 329 -20.82 0.09 21.59
N TYR A 330 -20.32 -0.71 22.54
CA TYR A 330 -21.10 -1.11 23.70
C TYR A 330 -21.13 -0.01 24.80
N ARG A 331 -20.13 0.89 24.76
CA ARG A 331 -20.03 2.05 25.65
C ARG A 331 -19.56 3.28 24.87
N GLY A 332 -19.95 4.47 25.32
CA GLY A 332 -19.57 5.75 24.74
C GLY A 332 -20.55 6.26 23.67
N LYS A 333 -20.18 7.36 23.01
CA LYS A 333 -20.99 8.05 21.99
C LYS A 333 -20.12 8.50 20.82
N ILE A 334 -20.69 8.42 19.63
CA ILE A 334 -20.10 8.98 18.40
C ILE A 334 -21.09 10.01 17.86
N LEU A 335 -20.61 11.23 17.70
CA LEU A 335 -21.38 12.33 17.14
C LEU A 335 -20.79 12.73 15.80
N LEU A 336 -21.62 12.92 14.81
CA LEU A 336 -21.28 13.49 13.52
C LEU A 336 -21.99 14.84 13.39
N ASN A 337 -21.22 15.89 13.17
CA ASN A 337 -21.73 17.25 13.13
C ASN A 337 -22.59 17.61 14.38
N GLY A 338 -22.17 17.15 15.55
CA GLY A 338 -22.86 17.34 16.82
C GLY A 338 -24.09 16.46 17.06
N ILE A 339 -24.48 15.63 16.10
CA ILE A 339 -25.66 14.74 16.19
C ILE A 339 -25.18 13.30 16.43
N ASP A 340 -25.77 12.60 17.39
CA ASP A 340 -25.46 11.18 17.64
C ASP A 340 -25.73 10.35 16.39
N ILE A 341 -24.72 9.56 15.97
CA ILE A 341 -24.76 8.77 14.73
C ILE A 341 -25.96 7.82 14.66
N ARG A 342 -26.49 7.39 15.80
CA ARG A 342 -27.67 6.52 15.89
C ARG A 342 -28.98 7.21 15.47
N ARG A 343 -28.98 8.55 15.45
CA ARG A 343 -30.16 9.34 15.06
C ARG A 343 -30.28 9.58 13.56
N TYR A 344 -29.20 9.31 12.81
CA TYR A 344 -29.25 9.43 11.35
C TYR A 344 -29.98 8.24 10.74
N THR A 345 -30.80 8.49 9.72
CA THR A 345 -31.24 7.43 8.79
C THR A 345 -30.10 7.09 7.83
N ASP A 346 -30.11 5.90 7.22
CA ASP A 346 -29.07 5.49 6.25
C ASP A 346 -28.99 6.47 5.07
N THR A 347 -30.13 6.93 4.61
CA THR A 347 -30.19 7.93 3.52
C THR A 347 -29.56 9.26 3.95
N GLN A 348 -29.82 9.75 5.15
CA GLN A 348 -29.21 10.99 5.64
C GLN A 348 -27.71 10.84 5.86
N LEU A 349 -27.27 9.67 6.32
CA LEU A 349 -25.86 9.41 6.62
C LEU A 349 -25.06 9.27 5.33
N TYR A 350 -25.46 8.39 4.43
CA TYR A 350 -24.65 8.00 3.26
C TYR A 350 -24.97 8.77 1.98
N ARG A 351 -26.04 9.57 1.93
CA ARG A 351 -26.30 10.47 0.82
C ARG A 351 -26.02 11.90 1.23
N GLY A 352 -24.88 12.44 0.82
CA GLY A 352 -24.50 13.83 1.02
C GLY A 352 -23.74 14.15 2.31
N TYR A 353 -23.52 13.19 3.23
CA TYR A 353 -22.71 13.46 4.43
C TYR A 353 -21.47 12.58 4.53
N LEU A 354 -21.61 11.26 4.56
CA LEU A 354 -20.55 10.31 4.82
C LEU A 354 -20.25 9.46 3.58
N GLY A 355 -19.01 9.53 3.09
CA GLY A 355 -18.47 8.60 2.11
C GLY A 355 -17.46 7.68 2.77
N VAL A 356 -17.51 6.39 2.44
CA VAL A 356 -16.56 5.39 2.97
C VAL A 356 -15.87 4.70 1.80
N LEU A 357 -14.54 4.80 1.76
CA LEU A 357 -13.70 4.06 0.82
C LEU A 357 -13.08 2.87 1.56
N PRO A 358 -13.50 1.62 1.26
CA PRO A 358 -12.98 0.43 1.92
C PRO A 358 -11.57 0.10 1.44
N GLN A 359 -10.84 -0.71 2.20
CA GLN A 359 -9.51 -1.20 1.87
C GLN A 359 -9.50 -2.01 0.56
N ASN A 360 -10.53 -2.87 0.35
CA ASN A 360 -10.70 -3.60 -0.90
C ASN A 360 -11.73 -2.90 -1.79
N PRO A 361 -11.30 -2.23 -2.87
CA PRO A 361 -12.19 -1.51 -3.78
C PRO A 361 -13.16 -2.44 -4.53
N GLN A 362 -12.79 -3.69 -4.77
CA GLN A 362 -13.59 -4.66 -5.52
C GLN A 362 -14.94 -4.94 -4.86
N SER A 363 -15.03 -4.82 -3.53
CA SER A 363 -16.29 -4.98 -2.80
C SER A 363 -17.37 -3.97 -3.19
N MET A 364 -16.99 -2.90 -3.89
CA MET A 364 -17.91 -1.86 -4.35
C MET A 364 -18.39 -2.05 -5.80
N PHE A 365 -17.82 -2.98 -6.57
CA PHE A 365 -18.11 -3.13 -7.99
C PHE A 365 -19.28 -4.09 -8.22
N ILE A 366 -20.30 -3.63 -8.96
CA ILE A 366 -21.56 -4.35 -9.14
C ILE A 366 -21.88 -4.57 -10.62
N LYS A 367 -21.37 -3.71 -11.52
CA LYS A 367 -21.73 -3.68 -12.93
C LYS A 367 -20.63 -4.22 -13.84
N LYS A 368 -20.98 -4.50 -15.11
CA LYS A 368 -20.07 -5.08 -16.09
C LYS A 368 -19.08 -4.06 -16.66
N THR A 369 -19.42 -2.79 -16.68
CA THR A 369 -18.52 -1.73 -17.16
C THR A 369 -18.38 -0.63 -16.11
N VAL A 370 -17.23 0.06 -16.13
CA VAL A 370 -16.97 1.23 -15.28
C VAL A 370 -18.07 2.29 -15.45
N ARG A 371 -18.47 2.54 -16.69
CA ARG A 371 -19.55 3.47 -17.02
C ARG A 371 -20.85 3.11 -16.32
N GLU A 372 -21.33 1.90 -16.51
CA GLU A 372 -22.55 1.42 -15.86
C GLU A 372 -22.48 1.47 -14.34
N ASP A 373 -21.30 1.19 -13.77
CA ASP A 373 -21.10 1.15 -12.35
C ASP A 373 -21.17 2.55 -11.72
N LEU A 374 -20.64 3.57 -12.40
CA LEU A 374 -20.78 4.98 -11.99
C LEU A 374 -22.23 5.46 -12.15
N TYR A 375 -22.89 5.17 -13.26
CA TYR A 375 -24.30 5.56 -13.46
C TYR A 375 -25.25 4.92 -12.46
N SER A 376 -24.94 3.72 -11.96
CA SER A 376 -25.77 3.02 -10.97
C SER A 376 -25.90 3.74 -9.64
N ILE A 377 -24.91 4.56 -9.25
CA ILE A 377 -24.91 5.33 -8.01
C ILE A 377 -25.94 6.45 -8.04
N ILE A 378 -26.06 7.14 -9.18
CA ILE A 378 -26.91 8.31 -9.33
C ILE A 378 -28.37 7.92 -9.69
N GLY A 379 -28.57 6.72 -10.24
CA GLY A 379 -29.89 6.25 -10.71
C GLY A 379 -30.94 5.96 -9.63
N GLY A 380 -30.59 5.92 -8.36
CA GLY A 380 -31.47 5.55 -7.24
C GLY A 380 -32.30 6.68 -6.61
N ALA A 381 -32.21 7.92 -7.06
CA ALA A 381 -32.95 9.02 -6.49
C ALA A 381 -34.27 9.22 -7.28
N LYS A 382 -35.42 8.95 -6.62
CA LYS A 382 -36.74 9.40 -7.12
C LYS A 382 -36.77 10.92 -7.02
N GLU A 383 -36.34 11.64 -8.06
CA GLU A 383 -36.52 13.08 -8.16
C GLU A 383 -37.99 13.38 -8.50
N LYS A 384 -38.58 14.29 -7.71
CA LYS A 384 -39.90 14.86 -8.00
C LYS A 384 -39.81 15.64 -9.33
N LYS A 385 -40.55 15.19 -10.34
CA LYS A 385 -41.01 15.84 -11.60
C LYS A 385 -40.28 17.14 -12.01
N SER A 386 -38.99 17.12 -12.22
CA SER A 386 -38.32 18.02 -13.18
C SER A 386 -38.11 17.24 -14.49
N SER A 387 -38.11 17.91 -15.64
CA SER A 387 -38.07 17.18 -16.93
C SER A 387 -36.90 16.19 -16.92
N GLU A 388 -37.18 14.94 -17.26
CA GLU A 388 -36.24 13.81 -17.25
C GLU A 388 -34.95 14.11 -18.03
N TYR A 389 -35.03 14.97 -19.04
CA TYR A 389 -33.91 15.42 -19.84
C TYR A 389 -32.91 16.31 -19.05
N THR A 390 -33.37 17.29 -18.29
CA THR A 390 -32.50 18.18 -17.49
C THR A 390 -31.87 17.46 -16.31
N ALA A 391 -32.56 16.47 -15.74
CA ALA A 391 -32.00 15.61 -14.68
C ALA A 391 -30.88 14.69 -15.24
N ASN A 392 -31.06 14.13 -16.40
CA ASN A 392 -30.06 13.28 -17.05
C ASN A 392 -28.82 14.07 -17.53
N MET A 393 -28.97 15.30 -18.00
CA MET A 393 -27.83 16.18 -18.35
C MET A 393 -26.98 16.49 -17.11
N ARG A 394 -27.60 16.92 -16.01
CA ARG A 394 -26.86 17.19 -14.74
C ARG A 394 -26.14 15.97 -14.18
N LYS A 395 -26.73 14.77 -14.37
CA LYS A 395 -26.10 13.50 -13.98
C LYS A 395 -24.88 13.22 -14.84
N ALA A 396 -24.97 13.41 -16.14
CA ALA A 396 -23.86 13.23 -17.07
C ALA A 396 -22.70 14.20 -16.77
N GLU A 397 -23.00 15.49 -16.57
CA GLU A 397 -22.00 16.50 -16.21
C GLU A 397 -21.29 16.17 -14.86
N ALA A 398 -22.03 15.70 -13.85
CA ALA A 398 -21.46 15.30 -12.57
C ALA A 398 -20.52 14.09 -12.73
N ILE A 399 -20.90 13.11 -13.56
CA ILE A 399 -20.05 11.94 -13.84
C ILE A 399 -18.80 12.37 -14.60
N GLU A 400 -18.93 13.19 -15.65
CA GLU A 400 -17.78 13.67 -16.42
C GLU A 400 -16.77 14.42 -15.55
N GLY A 401 -17.25 15.32 -14.67
CA GLY A 401 -16.39 16.04 -13.74
C GLY A 401 -15.62 15.11 -12.79
N ILE A 402 -16.27 14.05 -12.28
CA ILE A 402 -15.61 13.09 -11.40
C ILE A 402 -14.69 12.15 -12.18
N VAL A 403 -15.07 11.71 -13.37
CA VAL A 403 -14.23 10.91 -14.28
C VAL A 403 -12.94 11.67 -14.58
N SER A 404 -13.02 12.96 -14.88
CA SER A 404 -11.84 13.80 -15.11
C SER A 404 -11.00 13.99 -13.85
N LEU A 405 -11.63 14.24 -12.70
CA LEU A 405 -10.92 14.35 -11.41
C LEU A 405 -10.14 13.09 -11.07
N THR A 406 -10.70 11.91 -11.37
CA THR A 406 -10.14 10.59 -11.02
C THR A 406 -9.38 9.93 -12.18
N ARG A 407 -9.25 10.61 -13.33
CA ARG A 407 -8.53 10.13 -14.53
C ARG A 407 -9.00 8.75 -15.00
N LEU A 408 -10.31 8.61 -15.23
CA LEU A 408 -10.94 7.36 -15.68
C LEU A 408 -11.41 7.42 -17.14
N GLU A 409 -11.10 8.48 -17.91
CA GLU A 409 -11.64 8.75 -19.25
C GLU A 409 -11.45 7.58 -20.23
N GLY A 410 -10.26 6.97 -20.25
CA GLY A 410 -9.93 5.87 -21.16
C GLY A 410 -10.37 4.49 -20.67
N LEU A 411 -11.05 4.40 -19.52
CA LEU A 411 -11.34 3.13 -18.83
C LEU A 411 -12.83 2.83 -18.74
N LEU A 412 -13.70 3.72 -19.20
CA LEU A 412 -15.15 3.68 -18.99
C LEU A 412 -15.83 2.43 -19.53
N ASP A 413 -15.33 1.87 -20.62
CA ASP A 413 -15.92 0.71 -21.29
C ASP A 413 -15.28 -0.63 -20.86
N ARG A 414 -14.27 -0.59 -19.95
CA ARG A 414 -13.63 -1.79 -19.39
C ARG A 414 -14.45 -2.39 -18.28
N HIS A 415 -14.23 -3.69 -18.02
CA HIS A 415 -14.76 -4.35 -16.83
C HIS A 415 -14.01 -3.88 -15.58
N PRO A 416 -14.68 -3.56 -14.46
CA PRO A 416 -14.01 -3.08 -13.22
C PRO A 416 -12.91 -4.03 -12.70
N TYR A 417 -13.05 -5.32 -12.87
CA TYR A 417 -12.06 -6.31 -12.45
C TYR A 417 -10.84 -6.42 -13.38
N ASP A 418 -10.92 -5.90 -14.61
CA ASP A 418 -9.80 -5.86 -15.57
C ASP A 418 -8.91 -4.62 -15.36
N LEU A 419 -9.26 -3.78 -14.41
CA LEU A 419 -8.50 -2.59 -14.04
C LEU A 419 -7.32 -2.97 -13.12
N SER A 420 -6.20 -2.24 -13.23
CA SER A 420 -5.11 -2.32 -12.26
C SER A 420 -5.57 -1.91 -10.86
N GLY A 421 -4.83 -2.29 -9.81
CA GLY A 421 -5.18 -1.96 -8.43
C GLY A 421 -5.38 -0.46 -8.20
N GLY A 422 -4.53 0.40 -8.78
CA GLY A 422 -4.66 1.85 -8.72
C GLY A 422 -5.89 2.38 -9.46
N GLU A 423 -6.21 1.84 -10.64
CA GLU A 423 -7.40 2.19 -11.39
C GLU A 423 -8.69 1.76 -10.67
N GLN A 424 -8.69 0.58 -10.04
CA GLN A 424 -9.80 0.10 -9.21
C GLN A 424 -10.03 1.03 -8.02
N GLN A 425 -8.97 1.51 -7.38
CA GLN A 425 -9.06 2.43 -6.25
C GLN A 425 -9.60 3.81 -6.70
N ARG A 426 -9.20 4.30 -7.88
CA ARG A 426 -9.75 5.53 -8.48
C ARG A 426 -11.24 5.38 -8.80
N LEU A 427 -11.65 4.23 -9.33
CA LEU A 427 -13.06 3.93 -9.59
C LEU A 427 -13.88 3.89 -8.28
N ALA A 428 -13.38 3.24 -7.25
CA ALA A 428 -14.05 3.20 -5.95
C ALA A 428 -14.17 4.61 -5.34
N LEU A 429 -13.10 5.41 -5.41
CA LEU A 429 -13.13 6.82 -4.98
C LEU A 429 -14.15 7.64 -5.79
N ALA A 430 -14.20 7.48 -7.11
CA ALA A 430 -15.17 8.15 -7.98
C ALA A 430 -16.61 7.81 -7.56
N LYS A 431 -16.90 6.55 -7.29
CA LYS A 431 -18.22 6.11 -6.80
C LYS A 431 -18.61 6.80 -5.48
N VAL A 432 -17.67 6.91 -4.54
CA VAL A 432 -17.92 7.58 -3.26
C VAL A 432 -18.16 9.08 -3.47
N LEU A 433 -17.37 9.74 -4.33
CA LEU A 433 -17.50 11.17 -4.59
C LEU A 433 -18.81 11.55 -5.31
N LEU A 434 -19.37 10.64 -6.12
CA LEU A 434 -20.70 10.83 -6.73
C LEU A 434 -21.83 11.00 -5.70
N LEU A 435 -21.65 10.52 -4.48
CA LEU A 435 -22.57 10.72 -3.35
C LEU A 435 -22.43 12.10 -2.70
N GLN A 436 -21.47 12.92 -3.13
CA GLN A 436 -21.17 14.27 -2.63
C GLN A 436 -20.96 14.31 -1.11
N PRO A 437 -20.05 13.49 -0.54
CA PRO A 437 -19.84 13.43 0.90
C PRO A 437 -19.22 14.73 1.45
N ARG A 438 -19.61 15.14 2.65
CA ARG A 438 -18.93 16.20 3.43
C ARG A 438 -17.79 15.63 4.29
N LEU A 439 -17.89 14.36 4.63
CA LEU A 439 -16.90 13.60 5.39
C LEU A 439 -16.52 12.34 4.60
N LEU A 440 -15.25 12.22 4.28
CA LEU A 440 -14.67 11.06 3.57
C LEU A 440 -13.83 10.24 4.53
N LEU A 441 -14.24 9.00 4.76
CA LEU A 441 -13.48 7.99 5.52
C LEU A 441 -12.76 7.08 4.54
N MET A 442 -11.47 6.82 4.77
CA MET A 442 -10.67 5.95 3.90
C MET A 442 -9.88 4.93 4.71
N ASP A 443 -10.02 3.65 4.35
CA ASP A 443 -9.28 2.56 4.97
C ASP A 443 -8.09 2.16 4.08
N GLU A 444 -6.89 2.59 4.46
CA GLU A 444 -5.60 2.25 3.80
C GLU A 444 -5.61 2.43 2.27
N PRO A 445 -6.01 3.58 1.74
CA PRO A 445 -6.25 3.77 0.31
C PRO A 445 -5.00 3.67 -0.56
N THR A 446 -3.81 3.58 0.05
CA THR A 446 -2.51 3.52 -0.64
C THR A 446 -1.81 2.16 -0.51
N LYS A 447 -2.45 1.17 0.14
CA LYS A 447 -1.85 -0.15 0.37
C LYS A 447 -1.69 -0.91 -0.94
N GLY A 448 -0.49 -1.48 -1.17
CA GLY A 448 -0.21 -2.29 -2.36
C GLY A 448 -0.19 -1.50 -3.68
N LEU A 449 -0.07 -0.17 -3.63
CA LEU A 449 -0.07 0.69 -4.79
C LEU A 449 1.30 1.33 -5.02
N ASP A 450 1.62 1.61 -6.27
CA ASP A 450 2.86 2.25 -6.69
C ASP A 450 2.97 3.72 -6.22
N ALA A 451 4.16 4.32 -6.38
CA ALA A 451 4.42 5.67 -5.92
C ALA A 451 3.71 6.73 -6.77
N GLU A 452 3.52 6.49 -8.06
CA GLU A 452 2.84 7.40 -8.97
C GLU A 452 1.37 7.56 -8.56
N TYR A 453 0.68 6.44 -8.32
CA TYR A 453 -0.70 6.47 -7.83
C TYR A 453 -0.82 7.16 -6.45
N LYS A 454 0.12 6.90 -5.52
CA LYS A 454 0.13 7.56 -4.20
C LYS A 454 0.20 9.09 -4.34
N GLN A 455 1.01 9.59 -5.27
CA GLN A 455 1.11 11.01 -5.54
C GLN A 455 -0.18 11.56 -6.17
N GLU A 456 -0.75 10.88 -7.16
CA GLU A 456 -2.02 11.25 -7.78
C GLU A 456 -3.16 11.32 -6.76
N LEU A 457 -3.28 10.30 -5.90
CA LEU A 457 -4.27 10.30 -4.83
C LEU A 457 -4.05 11.49 -3.88
N GLY A 458 -2.80 11.77 -3.50
CA GLY A 458 -2.46 12.93 -2.67
C GLY A 458 -2.93 14.24 -3.28
N ASP A 459 -2.79 14.42 -4.59
CA ASP A 459 -3.24 15.62 -5.29
C ASP A 459 -4.77 15.71 -5.39
N ILE A 460 -5.45 14.58 -5.59
CA ILE A 460 -6.92 14.51 -5.53
C ILE A 460 -7.39 14.91 -4.12
N LEU A 461 -6.80 14.37 -3.06
CA LEU A 461 -7.17 14.66 -1.68
C LEU A 461 -6.93 16.14 -1.31
N LYS A 462 -5.84 16.75 -1.80
CA LYS A 462 -5.59 18.19 -1.64
C LYS A 462 -6.71 19.04 -2.29
N LYS A 463 -7.15 18.65 -3.50
CA LYS A 463 -8.26 19.32 -4.19
C LYS A 463 -9.57 19.15 -3.41
N LEU A 464 -9.90 17.96 -2.94
CA LEU A 464 -11.09 17.69 -2.14
C LEU A 464 -11.11 18.50 -0.83
N LYS A 465 -9.97 18.58 -0.13
CA LYS A 465 -9.80 19.41 1.07
C LYS A 465 -10.03 20.89 0.75
N ALA A 466 -9.49 21.38 -0.36
CA ALA A 466 -9.68 22.78 -0.80
C ALA A 466 -11.17 23.11 -1.06
N HIS A 467 -11.98 22.13 -1.43
CA HIS A 467 -13.43 22.24 -1.56
C HIS A 467 -14.21 22.04 -0.24
N GLY A 468 -13.51 21.97 0.89
CA GLY A 468 -14.12 21.91 2.22
C GLY A 468 -14.56 20.52 2.68
N ILE A 469 -14.17 19.45 1.98
CA ILE A 469 -14.45 18.07 2.41
C ILE A 469 -13.53 17.72 3.58
N THR A 470 -14.11 17.22 4.66
CA THR A 470 -13.36 16.66 5.79
C THR A 470 -12.87 15.26 5.40
N ILE A 471 -11.59 14.97 5.63
CA ILE A 471 -11.00 13.68 5.27
C ILE A 471 -10.44 13.01 6.51
N PHE A 472 -10.86 11.79 6.76
CA PHE A 472 -10.32 10.93 7.83
C PHE A 472 -9.77 9.65 7.21
N CYS A 473 -8.46 9.49 7.25
CA CYS A 473 -7.75 8.42 6.55
C CYS A 473 -7.00 7.53 7.52
N LEU A 474 -7.15 6.21 7.38
CA LEU A 474 -6.25 5.26 8.02
C LEU A 474 -4.99 5.11 7.18
N LEU A 475 -3.85 5.32 7.79
CA LEU A 475 -2.55 5.17 7.14
C LEU A 475 -1.64 4.27 7.97
N TYR A 476 -0.80 3.49 7.29
CA TYR A 476 0.38 2.92 7.92
C TYR A 476 1.50 3.95 7.86
N THR A 477 2.13 4.20 9.00
CA THR A 477 3.42 4.90 8.98
C THR A 477 4.52 3.88 8.80
N SER A 478 5.36 4.06 7.76
CA SER A 478 6.73 3.60 7.86
C SER A 478 7.38 4.38 9.02
N PRO A 479 8.13 3.77 9.93
CA PRO A 479 9.03 4.54 10.76
C PRO A 479 9.99 5.27 9.80
N SER A 480 9.81 6.57 9.68
CA SER A 480 10.80 7.42 9.04
C SER A 480 12.00 7.45 9.97
N PRO A 481 13.23 7.23 9.48
CA PRO A 481 14.42 7.39 10.30
C PRO A 481 14.58 8.84 10.77
#